data_fedbe38badd7df640abb562d8089fc73
#
_entry.id   fedbe38badd7df640abb562d8089fc73
#
_cell.length_a   1.000
_cell.length_b   1.000
_cell.length_c   1.000
_cell.angle_alpha   90.00
_cell.angle_beta   90.00
_cell.angle_gamma   90.00
#
_symmetry.space_group_name_H-M   'P 1'
#
loop_
_entity.id
_entity.type
_entity.pdbx_description
1 polymer ?
#
loop_
_entity_poly.entity_id
_entity_poly.type
_entity_poly.pdbx_seq_one_letter_code
_entity_poly.pdbx_strand_id
1 'polypeptide(L)'
;MKYNIKDIEGEVVKDNDTYLLKDNKSLNNLILSSTRLKPKKETRGHSHRGKEEVYYFVEGEGVMVLRYDKFEVKAGDVVLIPDGAFHQVQNPTEEDLYFVCVFEGSRDH
;
A
#
# COMPACT_ATOMS: atom_id res chain seq x y z
N MET A 1 -9.33 -8.54 17.87
CA MET A 1 -9.21 -7.22 17.26
C MET A 1 -9.94 -7.22 15.92
N LYS A 2 -10.86 -6.31 15.75
CA LYS A 2 -11.67 -6.24 14.53
C LYS A 2 -11.74 -4.80 14.04
N TYR A 3 -11.47 -4.58 12.76
CA TYR A 3 -11.55 -3.26 12.14
C TYR A 3 -12.39 -3.33 10.87
N ASN A 4 -12.96 -2.19 10.49
CA ASN A 4 -13.52 -2.04 9.15
C ASN A 4 -12.38 -1.68 8.20
N ILE A 5 -12.38 -2.23 6.99
CA ILE A 5 -11.30 -2.02 6.04
C ILE A 5 -11.10 -0.54 5.68
N LYS A 6 -12.16 0.26 5.83
CA LYS A 6 -12.08 1.70 5.54
C LYS A 6 -11.64 2.53 6.74
N ASP A 7 -11.49 1.92 7.91
CA ASP A 7 -11.11 2.61 9.14
C ASP A 7 -10.25 1.69 10.01
N ILE A 8 -9.05 1.41 9.54
CA ILE A 8 -8.10 0.57 10.26
C ILE A 8 -7.26 1.47 11.16
N GLU A 9 -7.42 1.30 12.47
CA GLU A 9 -6.62 2.04 13.43
C GLU A 9 -5.16 1.68 13.30
N GLY A 10 -4.29 2.66 13.50
CA GLY A 10 -2.86 2.42 13.42
C GLY A 10 -2.06 3.66 13.73
N GLU A 11 -0.76 3.46 13.81
CA GLU A 11 0.21 4.54 13.97
C GLU A 11 0.35 5.29 12.64
N VAL A 12 0.26 6.61 12.69
CA VAL A 12 0.49 7.43 11.50
C VAL A 12 1.99 7.43 11.21
N VAL A 13 2.37 6.81 10.10
CA VAL A 13 3.76 6.77 9.64
C VAL A 13 4.08 8.02 8.84
N LYS A 14 3.19 8.40 7.95
CA LYS A 14 3.30 9.63 7.14
C LYS A 14 1.93 10.24 6.89
N ASP A 15 1.89 11.56 6.98
CA ASP A 15 0.73 12.35 6.64
C ASP A 15 1.24 13.62 5.95
N ASN A 16 1.20 13.64 4.63
CA ASN A 16 1.81 14.70 3.83
C ASN A 16 1.00 14.98 2.56
N ASP A 17 1.60 15.72 1.62
CA ASP A 17 0.93 16.09 0.36
C ASP A 17 0.71 14.89 -0.56
N THR A 18 1.44 13.81 -0.36
CA THR A 18 1.37 12.61 -1.20
C THR A 18 0.36 11.62 -0.67
N TYR A 19 0.38 11.32 0.63
CA TYR A 19 -0.46 10.26 1.18
C TYR A 19 -0.60 10.34 2.70
N LEU A 20 -1.63 9.64 3.18
CA LEU A 20 -1.77 9.28 4.59
C LEU A 20 -1.46 7.79 4.70
N LEU A 21 -0.42 7.46 5.43
CA LEU A 21 0.07 6.09 5.62
C LEU A 21 0.01 5.74 7.11
N LYS A 22 -0.72 4.68 7.44
CA LYS A 22 -0.83 4.17 8.81
C LYS A 22 -0.44 2.71 8.86
N ASP A 23 0.25 2.31 9.93
CA ASP A 23 0.63 0.93 10.19
C ASP A 23 -0.04 0.44 11.47
N ASN A 24 -0.77 -0.66 11.38
CA ASN A 24 -1.29 -1.37 12.53
C ASN A 24 -0.30 -2.49 12.89
N LYS A 25 0.30 -2.38 14.07
CA LYS A 25 1.34 -3.29 14.57
C LYS A 25 0.83 -4.12 15.75
N SER A 26 -0.46 -4.41 15.79
CA SER A 26 -1.06 -5.18 16.90
C SER A 26 -0.58 -6.61 16.96
N LEU A 27 -0.16 -7.18 15.84
CA LEU A 27 0.40 -8.53 15.78
C LEU A 27 1.92 -8.49 15.86
N ASN A 28 2.53 -9.60 16.27
CA ASN A 28 3.98 -9.66 16.45
C ASN A 28 4.75 -9.75 15.13
N ASN A 29 4.20 -10.46 14.16
CA ASN A 29 4.94 -10.78 12.93
C ASN A 29 4.41 -10.07 11.69
N LEU A 30 3.13 -9.69 11.70
CA LEU A 30 2.51 -9.08 10.53
C LEU A 30 2.14 -7.63 10.81
N ILE A 31 2.35 -6.81 9.81
CA ILE A 31 1.92 -5.40 9.82
C ILE A 31 0.80 -5.26 8.81
N LEU A 32 -0.31 -4.65 9.24
CA LEU A 32 -1.41 -4.27 8.37
C LEU A 32 -1.30 -2.77 8.12
N SER A 33 -0.97 -2.42 6.90
CA SER A 33 -0.72 -1.03 6.49
C SER A 33 -1.87 -0.52 5.64
N SER A 34 -2.25 0.73 5.83
CA SER A 34 -3.25 1.38 4.98
C SER A 34 -2.68 2.67 4.40
N THR A 35 -2.95 2.90 3.13
CA THR A 35 -2.47 4.08 2.41
C THR A 35 -3.62 4.72 1.65
N ARG A 36 -3.81 6.01 1.90
CA ARG A 36 -4.71 6.85 1.10
C ARG A 36 -3.83 7.76 0.26
N LEU A 37 -3.63 7.37 -0.99
CA LEU A 37 -2.77 8.07 -1.95
C LEU A 37 -3.57 9.18 -2.62
N LYS A 38 -3.09 10.41 -2.49
CA LYS A 38 -3.80 11.58 -2.97
C LYS A 38 -3.80 11.69 -4.49
N PRO A 39 -4.74 12.48 -5.07
CA PRO A 39 -4.81 12.67 -6.51
C PRO A 39 -3.49 13.13 -7.12
N LYS A 40 -3.16 12.60 -8.29
CA LYS A 40 -1.98 12.99 -9.06
C LYS A 40 -0.64 12.74 -8.37
N LYS A 41 -0.64 11.84 -7.37
CA LYS A 41 0.58 11.49 -6.64
C LYS A 41 0.95 10.04 -6.88
N GLU A 42 2.17 9.71 -6.51
CA GLU A 42 2.67 8.34 -6.57
C GLU A 42 3.49 8.03 -5.31
N THR A 43 3.53 6.76 -4.94
CA THR A 43 4.38 6.33 -3.85
C THR A 43 5.83 6.32 -4.30
N ARG A 44 6.73 6.36 -3.34
CA ARG A 44 8.15 6.13 -3.60
C ARG A 44 8.32 4.64 -3.94
N GLY A 45 8.88 4.36 -5.10
CA GLY A 45 9.15 2.99 -5.49
C GLY A 45 10.27 2.39 -4.63
N HIS A 46 10.12 1.11 -4.27
CA HIS A 46 11.14 0.43 -3.48
C HIS A 46 11.08 -1.07 -3.68
N SER A 47 12.12 -1.75 -3.22
CA SER A 47 12.19 -3.20 -3.13
C SER A 47 12.72 -3.59 -1.76
N HIS A 48 12.20 -4.68 -1.20
CA HIS A 48 12.61 -5.19 0.10
C HIS A 48 13.09 -6.63 -0.04
N ARG A 49 14.37 -6.83 0.16
CA ARG A 49 14.92 -8.19 0.16
C ARG A 49 14.44 -8.94 1.41
N GLY A 50 14.01 -10.18 1.23
CA GLY A 50 13.53 -11.02 2.31
C GLY A 50 12.09 -10.78 2.71
N LYS A 51 11.35 -9.97 1.96
CA LYS A 51 9.96 -9.64 2.30
C LYS A 51 9.05 -9.79 1.10
N GLU A 52 7.93 -10.45 1.36
CA GLU A 52 6.79 -10.50 0.46
C GLU A 52 5.70 -9.60 0.97
N GLU A 53 4.84 -9.10 0.07
CA GLU A 53 3.73 -8.24 0.44
C GLU A 53 2.49 -8.62 -0.34
N VAL A 54 1.33 -8.37 0.27
CA VAL A 54 0.03 -8.47 -0.39
C VAL A 54 -0.60 -7.09 -0.39
N TYR A 55 -0.98 -6.61 -1.58
CA TYR A 55 -1.72 -5.36 -1.74
C TYR A 55 -3.17 -5.67 -2.09
N TYR A 56 -4.08 -4.97 -1.43
CA TYR A 56 -5.50 -5.03 -1.76
C TYR A 56 -6.01 -3.61 -1.99
N PHE A 57 -6.49 -3.35 -3.21
CA PHE A 57 -7.03 -2.03 -3.58
C PHE A 57 -8.51 -1.98 -3.21
N VAL A 58 -8.87 -0.99 -2.39
CA VAL A 58 -10.20 -0.90 -1.76
C VAL A 58 -11.09 0.13 -2.44
N GLU A 59 -10.54 1.30 -2.77
CA GLU A 59 -11.28 2.40 -3.40
C GLU A 59 -10.42 3.09 -4.44
N GLY A 60 -11.04 3.51 -5.52
CA GLY A 60 -10.39 4.29 -6.56
C GLY A 60 -9.77 3.44 -7.63
N GLU A 61 -9.00 4.10 -8.48
CA GLU A 61 -8.29 3.51 -9.61
C GLU A 61 -6.87 4.05 -9.65
N GLY A 62 -5.96 3.25 -10.18
CA GLY A 62 -4.59 3.69 -10.31
C GLY A 62 -3.77 2.78 -11.20
N VAL A 63 -2.46 2.87 -11.02
CA VAL A 63 -1.49 2.09 -11.78
C VAL A 63 -0.50 1.47 -10.80
N MET A 64 -0.20 0.20 -10.99
CA MET A 64 0.82 -0.50 -10.23
C MET A 64 2.01 -0.78 -11.12
N VAL A 65 3.19 -0.48 -10.61
CA VAL A 65 4.46 -0.90 -11.20
C VAL A 65 4.98 -2.07 -10.36
N LEU A 66 5.24 -3.20 -10.99
CA LEU A 66 5.78 -4.39 -10.34
C LEU A 66 6.89 -4.96 -11.22
N ARG A 67 8.13 -4.84 -10.76
CA ARG A 67 9.32 -5.15 -11.55
C ARG A 67 9.33 -4.32 -12.84
N TYR A 68 9.24 -4.96 -14.00
CA TYR A 68 9.22 -4.31 -15.31
C TYR A 68 7.81 -4.12 -15.86
N ASP A 69 6.81 -4.64 -15.15
CA ASP A 69 5.43 -4.58 -15.59
C ASP A 69 4.73 -3.35 -15.02
N LYS A 70 3.82 -2.81 -15.81
CA LYS A 70 3.00 -1.67 -15.42
C LYS A 70 1.57 -1.98 -15.85
N PHE A 71 0.63 -1.93 -14.89
CA PHE A 71 -0.75 -2.32 -15.16
C PHE A 71 -1.73 -1.50 -14.32
N GLU A 72 -2.94 -1.43 -14.80
CA GLU A 72 -4.01 -0.73 -14.10
C GLU A 72 -4.52 -1.55 -12.93
N VAL A 73 -4.93 -0.85 -11.86
CA VAL A 73 -5.56 -1.43 -10.67
C VAL A 73 -6.80 -0.63 -10.31
N LYS A 74 -7.75 -1.29 -9.68
CA LYS A 74 -8.99 -0.68 -9.21
C LYS A 74 -9.51 -1.41 -7.98
N ALA A 75 -10.55 -0.87 -7.38
CA ALA A 75 -11.20 -1.47 -6.21
C ALA A 75 -11.50 -2.95 -6.44
N GLY A 76 -11.07 -3.78 -5.51
CA GLY A 76 -11.22 -5.24 -5.55
C GLY A 76 -10.00 -5.99 -6.07
N ASP A 77 -9.03 -5.30 -6.68
CA ASP A 77 -7.82 -5.97 -7.18
C ASP A 77 -6.86 -6.31 -6.04
N VAL A 78 -6.24 -7.47 -6.15
CA VAL A 78 -5.21 -7.94 -5.24
C VAL A 78 -3.92 -8.15 -6.03
N VAL A 79 -2.82 -7.63 -5.51
CA VAL A 79 -1.51 -7.78 -6.13
C VAL A 79 -0.56 -8.44 -5.14
N LEU A 80 0.08 -9.51 -5.58
CA LEU A 80 1.07 -10.23 -4.80
C LEU A 80 2.46 -9.76 -5.20
N ILE A 81 3.24 -9.33 -4.22
CA ILE A 81 4.58 -8.80 -4.43
C ILE A 81 5.60 -9.84 -3.97
N PRO A 82 6.32 -10.47 -4.90
CA PRO A 82 7.35 -11.45 -4.54
C PRO A 82 8.51 -10.80 -3.78
N ASP A 83 9.24 -11.63 -3.06
CA ASP A 83 10.44 -11.21 -2.34
C ASP A 83 11.37 -10.39 -3.24
N GLY A 84 11.74 -9.21 -2.76
CA GLY A 84 12.70 -8.34 -3.41
C GLY A 84 12.21 -7.63 -4.67
N ALA A 85 10.96 -7.82 -5.07
CA ALA A 85 10.45 -7.19 -6.29
C ALA A 85 10.24 -5.69 -6.10
N PHE A 86 10.76 -4.89 -7.02
CA PHE A 86 10.48 -3.45 -7.04
C PHE A 86 9.00 -3.21 -7.29
N HIS A 87 8.41 -2.29 -6.54
CA HIS A 87 6.99 -1.94 -6.70
C HIS A 87 6.74 -0.47 -6.36
N GLN A 88 5.73 0.08 -7.01
CA GLN A 88 5.30 1.45 -6.85
C GLN A 88 3.82 1.57 -7.23
N VAL A 89 3.09 2.44 -6.55
CA VAL A 89 1.69 2.73 -6.89
C VAL A 89 1.60 4.17 -7.39
N GLN A 90 0.88 4.36 -8.48
CA GLN A 90 0.65 5.68 -9.10
C GLN A 90 -0.85 5.97 -9.11
N ASN A 91 -1.21 7.18 -8.75
CA ASN A 91 -2.60 7.64 -8.81
C ASN A 91 -2.70 8.80 -9.82
N PRO A 92 -3.00 8.53 -11.10
CA PRO A 92 -3.15 9.58 -12.09
C PRO A 92 -4.51 10.27 -12.08
N THR A 93 -5.42 9.85 -11.18
CA THR A 93 -6.80 10.34 -11.16
C THR A 93 -6.97 11.59 -10.28
N GLU A 94 -8.17 12.14 -10.30
CA GLU A 94 -8.55 13.29 -9.47
C GLU A 94 -9.12 12.89 -8.11
N GLU A 95 -9.16 11.59 -7.80
CA GLU A 95 -9.69 11.08 -6.55
C GLU A 95 -8.63 10.29 -5.80
N ASP A 96 -8.83 10.06 -4.50
CA ASP A 96 -7.93 9.26 -3.69
C ASP A 96 -7.93 7.81 -4.15
N LEU A 97 -6.79 7.18 -4.04
CA LEU A 97 -6.63 5.73 -4.21
C LEU A 97 -6.31 5.14 -2.85
N TYR A 98 -7.23 4.31 -2.33
CA TYR A 98 -7.06 3.70 -1.03
C TYR A 98 -6.75 2.22 -1.16
N PHE A 99 -5.65 1.79 -0.56
CA PHE A 99 -5.24 0.38 -0.57
C PHE A 99 -4.66 -0.02 0.77
N VAL A 100 -4.70 -1.33 1.04
CA VAL A 100 -4.13 -1.92 2.24
C VAL A 100 -3.07 -2.94 1.84
N CYS A 101 -2.10 -3.09 2.70
CA CYS A 101 -0.98 -4.01 2.50
C CYS A 101 -0.78 -4.86 3.74
N VAL A 102 -0.36 -6.10 3.53
CA VAL A 102 0.07 -6.97 4.61
C VAL A 102 1.49 -7.42 4.32
N PHE A 103 2.38 -7.27 5.29
CA PHE A 103 3.76 -7.72 5.17
C PHE A 103 4.32 -8.13 6.52
N GLU A 104 5.36 -8.94 6.50
CA GLU A 104 6.03 -9.42 7.69
C GLU A 104 7.16 -8.48 8.10
N GLY A 105 7.33 -8.34 9.41
CA GLY A 105 8.47 -7.62 9.97
C GLY A 105 8.24 -6.13 10.17
N SER A 106 9.32 -5.38 10.18
CA SER A 106 9.28 -3.93 10.35
C SER A 106 9.34 -3.23 9.00
N ARG A 107 8.77 -2.03 8.95
CA ARG A 107 8.85 -1.20 7.76
C ARG A 107 10.25 -0.60 7.65
N ASP A 108 10.89 -0.81 6.50
CA ASP A 108 12.16 -0.17 6.15
C ASP A 108 11.89 1.04 5.28
N HIS A 109 12.48 2.15 5.64
CA HIS A 109 12.33 3.41 4.91
C HIS A 109 13.66 3.96 4.46
#